data_96ea602617936c7b1283de1008947c1f
#
_entry.id   96ea602617936c7b1283de1008947c1f
#
_cell.length_a   1.000
_cell.length_b   1.000
_cell.length_c   1.000
_cell.angle_alpha   90.00
_cell.angle_beta   90.00
_cell.angle_gamma   90.00
#
_symmetry.space_group_name_H-M   'P 1'
#
loop_
_entity.id
_entity.type
_entity.pdbx_description
1 polymer ?
#
loop_
_entity_poly.entity_id
_entity_poly.type
_entity_poly.pdbx_seq_one_letter_code
_entity_poly.pdbx_strand_id
1 'polypeptide(L)'
;MIPWMLSGLLAFLALLSALGAAGRGRAVQGGVALASAGFVLLGLAALWQGGTVPVLLPFGPPWAPLSLGPDGLSAWFLMLLGLAGLPAALAGWAAADQSPRRLMLWPLLLAGLALALGAADAFGLLLGFALAALAAHALLSAEGAWTASPALARADLLATLLSVTALAVAVGLLTGLSGDLSFAGLRAAPPEGGQAAAI
;
A
#
# COMPACT_ATOMS: atom_id res chain seq x y z
N MET A 1 5.27 15.52 -11.46
CA MET A 1 6.32 14.48 -11.63
C MET A 1 6.27 13.41 -10.54
N ILE A 2 6.09 13.79 -9.27
CA ILE A 2 6.08 12.86 -8.10
C ILE A 2 5.09 11.69 -8.27
N PRO A 3 3.81 11.87 -8.65
CA PRO A 3 2.89 10.75 -8.79
C PRO A 3 3.32 9.73 -9.87
N TRP A 4 3.94 10.18 -10.95
CA TRP A 4 4.51 9.29 -11.97
C TRP A 4 5.71 8.49 -11.46
N MET A 5 6.54 9.10 -10.62
CA MET A 5 7.64 8.37 -9.96
C MET A 5 7.09 7.33 -8.99
N LEU A 6 6.02 7.65 -8.25
CA LEU A 6 5.34 6.70 -7.37
C LEU A 6 4.76 5.52 -8.15
N SER A 7 4.06 5.78 -9.28
CA SER A 7 3.54 4.71 -10.12
C SER A 7 4.65 3.83 -10.70
N GLY A 8 5.78 4.41 -11.07
CA GLY A 8 6.97 3.68 -11.51
C GLY A 8 7.54 2.78 -10.41
N LEU A 9 7.63 3.27 -9.16
CA LEU A 9 8.08 2.46 -8.02
C LEU A 9 7.10 1.32 -7.69
N LEU A 10 5.80 1.56 -7.80
CA LEU A 10 4.78 0.51 -7.62
C LEU A 10 4.90 -0.58 -8.69
N ALA A 11 5.05 -0.20 -9.97
CA ALA A 11 5.27 -1.14 -11.05
C ALA A 11 6.59 -1.92 -10.88
N PHE A 12 7.64 -1.26 -10.40
CA PHE A 12 8.92 -1.89 -10.10
C PHE A 12 8.79 -2.93 -8.98
N LEU A 13 8.07 -2.62 -7.89
CA LEU A 13 7.80 -3.57 -6.81
C LEU A 13 6.95 -4.77 -7.29
N ALA A 14 5.98 -4.55 -8.17
CA ALA A 14 5.22 -5.64 -8.78
C ALA A 14 6.12 -6.57 -9.62
N LEU A 15 7.05 -6.00 -10.39
CA LEU A 15 8.07 -6.77 -11.13
C LEU A 15 8.98 -7.56 -10.17
N LEU A 16 9.43 -6.94 -9.07
CA LEU A 16 10.25 -7.63 -8.06
C LEU A 16 9.49 -8.78 -7.40
N SER A 17 8.18 -8.62 -7.16
CA SER A 17 7.33 -9.71 -6.67
C SER A 17 7.32 -10.90 -7.65
N ALA A 18 7.18 -10.65 -8.95
CA ALA A 18 7.25 -11.68 -9.98
C ALA A 18 8.63 -12.36 -10.04
N LEU A 19 9.72 -11.59 -9.93
CA LEU A 19 11.08 -12.13 -9.84
C LEU A 19 11.31 -12.94 -8.56
N GLY A 20 10.65 -12.56 -7.46
CA GLY A 20 10.65 -13.30 -6.19
C GLY A 20 10.03 -14.68 -6.33
N ALA A 21 8.92 -14.79 -7.06
CA ALA A 21 8.30 -16.07 -7.39
C ALA A 21 9.23 -16.98 -8.21
N ALA A 22 10.11 -16.40 -9.02
CA ALA A 22 11.15 -17.12 -9.77
C ALA A 22 12.42 -17.44 -8.94
N GLY A 23 12.44 -17.15 -7.64
CA GLY A 23 13.53 -17.49 -6.72
C GLY A 23 14.80 -16.63 -6.85
N ARG A 24 14.72 -15.45 -7.48
CA ARG A 24 15.87 -14.54 -7.70
C ARG A 24 16.15 -13.65 -6.47
N GLY A 25 16.50 -14.26 -5.32
CA GLY A 25 16.58 -13.59 -4.03
C GLY A 25 17.47 -12.34 -3.99
N ARG A 26 18.71 -12.40 -4.48
CA ARG A 26 19.63 -11.24 -4.48
C ARG A 26 19.11 -10.07 -5.30
N ALA A 27 18.53 -10.36 -6.48
CA ALA A 27 17.98 -9.33 -7.34
C ALA A 27 16.76 -8.65 -6.69
N VAL A 28 15.90 -9.44 -6.03
CA VAL A 28 14.73 -8.94 -5.30
C VAL A 28 15.14 -8.05 -4.13
N GLN A 29 16.05 -8.52 -3.28
CA GLN A 29 16.48 -7.74 -2.11
C GLN A 29 17.21 -6.45 -2.50
N GLY A 30 18.08 -6.49 -3.52
CA GLY A 30 18.72 -5.30 -4.06
C GLY A 30 17.70 -4.32 -4.67
N GLY A 31 16.71 -4.85 -5.40
CA GLY A 31 15.63 -4.05 -5.97
C GLY A 31 14.73 -3.43 -4.90
N VAL A 32 14.40 -4.16 -3.83
CA VAL A 32 13.62 -3.62 -2.70
C VAL A 32 14.40 -2.53 -1.97
N ALA A 33 15.73 -2.70 -1.75
CA ALA A 33 16.55 -1.65 -1.18
C ALA A 33 16.56 -0.38 -2.05
N LEU A 34 16.65 -0.54 -3.38
CA LEU A 34 16.57 0.58 -4.32
C LEU A 34 15.19 1.26 -4.27
N ALA A 35 14.09 0.48 -4.28
CA ALA A 35 12.74 1.02 -4.17
C ALA A 35 12.53 1.76 -2.84
N SER A 36 13.05 1.22 -1.73
CA SER A 36 12.98 1.85 -0.41
C SER A 36 13.73 3.17 -0.37
N ALA A 37 14.94 3.24 -0.94
CA ALA A 37 15.65 4.51 -1.12
C ALA A 37 14.86 5.48 -2.01
N GLY A 38 14.21 4.99 -3.06
CA GLY A 38 13.31 5.75 -3.91
C GLY A 38 12.13 6.37 -3.14
N PHE A 39 11.51 5.63 -2.21
CA PHE A 39 10.43 6.16 -1.36
C PHE A 39 10.94 7.26 -0.40
N VAL A 40 12.14 7.14 0.15
CA VAL A 40 12.74 8.21 0.97
C VAL A 40 12.92 9.48 0.13
N LEU A 41 13.53 9.37 -1.05
CA LEU A 41 13.76 10.51 -1.92
C LEU A 41 12.46 11.14 -2.41
N LEU A 42 11.47 10.30 -2.77
CA LEU A 42 10.17 10.75 -3.22
C LEU A 42 9.41 11.46 -2.09
N GLY A 43 9.42 10.91 -0.88
CA GLY A 43 8.83 11.54 0.30
C GLY A 43 9.46 12.91 0.60
N LEU A 44 10.80 12.99 0.60
CA LEU A 44 11.51 14.26 0.76
C LEU A 44 11.15 15.27 -0.33
N ALA A 45 11.12 14.86 -1.59
CA ALA A 45 10.77 15.73 -2.71
C ALA A 45 9.31 16.22 -2.61
N ALA A 46 8.38 15.36 -2.18
CA ALA A 46 6.98 15.73 -2.00
C ALA A 46 6.77 16.72 -0.83
N LEU A 47 7.50 16.53 0.27
CA LEU A 47 7.50 17.48 1.40
C LEU A 47 8.03 18.85 0.98
N TRP A 48 9.10 18.88 0.17
CA TRP A 48 9.68 20.12 -0.33
C TRP A 48 8.75 20.90 -1.26
N GLN A 49 7.94 20.20 -2.08
CA GLN A 49 7.02 20.83 -3.03
C GLN A 49 5.69 21.28 -2.41
N GLY A 50 5.39 20.92 -1.16
CA GLY A 50 4.18 21.36 -0.44
C GLY A 50 2.88 20.76 -0.94
N GLY A 51 2.93 19.67 -1.70
CA GLY A 51 1.78 18.95 -2.25
C GLY A 51 1.96 18.58 -3.71
N THR A 52 1.16 17.63 -4.17
CA THR A 52 1.23 17.14 -5.56
C THR A 52 -0.15 17.17 -6.21
N VAL A 53 -0.18 17.45 -7.52
CA VAL A 53 -1.42 17.32 -8.31
C VAL A 53 -1.65 15.83 -8.55
N PRO A 54 -2.83 15.29 -8.20
CA PRO A 54 -3.15 13.89 -8.42
C PRO A 54 -3.10 13.52 -9.92
N VAL A 55 -2.57 12.34 -10.21
CA VAL A 55 -2.54 11.76 -11.54
C VAL A 55 -3.47 10.58 -11.61
N LEU A 56 -4.35 10.56 -12.60
CA LEU A 56 -5.24 9.45 -12.90
C LEU A 56 -4.48 8.35 -13.63
N LEU A 57 -4.58 7.14 -13.11
CA LEU A 57 -4.05 5.94 -13.75
C LEU A 57 -5.18 5.19 -14.48
N PRO A 58 -4.89 4.53 -15.61
CA PRO A 58 -5.90 3.79 -16.38
C PRO A 58 -6.23 2.43 -15.73
N PHE A 59 -6.27 2.39 -14.40
CA PHE A 59 -6.61 1.22 -13.60
C PHE A 59 -7.80 1.56 -12.70
N GLY A 60 -8.65 0.58 -12.47
CA GLY A 60 -9.85 0.70 -11.64
C GLY A 60 -11.13 0.54 -12.45
N PRO A 61 -12.29 0.58 -11.78
CA PRO A 61 -13.57 0.54 -12.46
C PRO A 61 -13.78 1.83 -13.30
N PRO A 62 -14.58 1.76 -14.39
CA PRO A 62 -14.79 2.89 -15.29
C PRO A 62 -15.32 4.17 -14.62
N TRP A 63 -16.00 4.00 -13.48
CA TRP A 63 -16.59 5.11 -12.68
C TRP A 63 -15.66 5.59 -11.55
N ALA A 64 -14.52 4.93 -11.31
CA ALA A 64 -13.57 5.28 -10.26
C ALA A 64 -12.13 4.96 -10.71
N PRO A 65 -11.54 5.74 -11.63
CA PRO A 65 -10.16 5.55 -12.02
C PRO A 65 -9.25 5.82 -10.82
N LEU A 66 -8.25 4.94 -10.63
CA LEU A 66 -7.26 5.07 -9.57
C LEU A 66 -6.49 6.39 -9.70
N SER A 67 -6.46 7.17 -8.64
CA SER A 67 -5.67 8.40 -8.60
C SER A 67 -4.56 8.34 -7.56
N LEU A 68 -3.36 8.77 -7.96
CA LEU A 68 -2.20 8.88 -7.08
C LEU A 68 -1.83 10.36 -6.93
N GLY A 69 -1.67 10.79 -5.67
CA GLY A 69 -1.30 12.17 -5.36
C GLY A 69 -0.94 12.29 -3.89
N PRO A 70 0.28 11.90 -3.50
CA PRO A 70 0.68 11.99 -2.10
C PRO A 70 0.64 13.44 -1.63
N ASP A 71 -0.07 13.67 -0.53
CA ASP A 71 -0.06 14.94 0.21
C ASP A 71 1.11 15.00 1.19
N GLY A 72 1.22 16.07 1.98
CA GLY A 72 2.33 16.23 2.93
C GLY A 72 2.39 15.12 3.98
N LEU A 73 1.23 14.63 4.44
CA LEU A 73 1.17 13.52 5.40
C LEU A 73 1.58 12.20 4.74
N SER A 74 1.06 11.93 3.56
CA SER A 74 1.42 10.77 2.75
C SER A 74 2.92 10.74 2.43
N ALA A 75 3.48 11.90 2.09
CA ALA A 75 4.91 12.05 1.82
C ALA A 75 5.77 11.67 3.03
N TRP A 76 5.37 12.11 4.22
CA TRP A 76 6.03 11.75 5.47
C TRP A 76 6.00 10.23 5.72
N PHE A 77 4.84 9.61 5.56
CA PHE A 77 4.71 8.16 5.75
C PHE A 77 5.41 7.34 4.65
N LEU A 78 5.46 7.81 3.41
CA LEU A 78 6.26 7.17 2.34
C LEU A 78 7.75 7.22 2.67
N MET A 79 8.24 8.32 3.23
CA MET A 79 9.63 8.41 3.70
C MET A 79 9.91 7.40 4.82
N LEU A 80 9.01 7.30 5.81
CA LEU A 80 9.13 6.30 6.89
C LEU A 80 9.08 4.87 6.36
N LEU A 81 8.20 4.59 5.40
CA LEU A 81 8.12 3.27 4.72
C LEU A 81 9.47 2.93 4.06
N GLY A 82 10.09 3.88 3.37
CA GLY A 82 11.40 3.69 2.77
C GLY A 82 12.50 3.48 3.79
N LEU A 83 12.50 4.27 4.89
CA LEU A 83 13.46 4.13 5.99
C LEU A 83 13.35 2.77 6.71
N ALA A 84 12.14 2.23 6.85
CA ALA A 84 11.94 0.90 7.42
C ALA A 84 12.26 -0.22 6.43
N GLY A 85 11.93 -0.04 5.16
CA GLY A 85 12.15 -1.02 4.10
C GLY A 85 13.62 -1.23 3.78
N LEU A 86 14.45 -0.19 3.86
CA LEU A 86 15.88 -0.26 3.53
C LEU A 86 16.65 -1.23 4.45
N PRO A 87 16.66 -1.10 5.79
CA PRO A 87 17.36 -2.03 6.66
C PRO A 87 16.77 -3.44 6.59
N ALA A 88 15.46 -3.57 6.39
CA ALA A 88 14.83 -4.88 6.22
C ALA A 88 15.31 -5.60 4.94
N ALA A 89 15.45 -4.87 3.83
CA ALA A 89 16.00 -5.41 2.59
C ALA A 89 17.49 -5.80 2.73
N LEU A 90 18.29 -4.99 3.43
CA LEU A 90 19.69 -5.28 3.70
C LEU A 90 19.85 -6.51 4.61
N ALA A 91 19.03 -6.64 5.65
CA ALA A 91 19.00 -7.83 6.49
C ALA A 91 18.59 -9.07 5.70
N GLY A 92 17.60 -8.94 4.82
CA GLY A 92 17.20 -10.00 3.90
C GLY A 92 18.31 -10.40 2.92
N TRP A 93 19.13 -9.47 2.48
CA TRP A 93 20.28 -9.77 1.61
C TRP A 93 21.34 -10.61 2.32
N ALA A 94 21.56 -10.34 3.61
CA ALA A 94 22.51 -11.09 4.42
C ALA A 94 22.01 -12.52 4.77
N ALA A 95 20.71 -12.77 4.71
CA ALA A 95 20.14 -14.08 4.98
C ALA A 95 20.40 -15.05 3.81
N ALA A 96 21.03 -16.18 4.10
CA ALA A 96 21.50 -17.14 3.09
C ALA A 96 20.36 -17.93 2.42
N ASP A 97 19.21 -18.10 3.10
CA ASP A 97 18.11 -18.95 2.63
C ASP A 97 16.77 -18.24 2.76
N GLN A 98 16.24 -17.83 1.62
CA GLN A 98 14.93 -17.17 1.55
C GLN A 98 13.97 -17.96 0.66
N SER A 99 12.81 -18.32 1.21
CA SER A 99 11.79 -19.00 0.42
C SER A 99 11.29 -18.11 -0.74
N PRO A 100 11.00 -18.67 -1.92
CA PRO A 100 10.44 -17.92 -3.03
C PRO A 100 9.12 -17.17 -2.66
N ARG A 101 8.34 -17.74 -1.74
CA ARG A 101 7.12 -17.11 -1.24
C ARG A 101 7.41 -15.83 -0.48
N ARG A 102 8.41 -15.81 0.40
CA ARG A 102 8.84 -14.61 1.12
C ARG A 102 9.34 -13.55 0.15
N LEU A 103 10.17 -13.94 -0.81
CA LEU A 103 10.72 -13.05 -1.83
C LEU A 103 9.63 -12.41 -2.71
N MET A 104 8.53 -13.11 -2.97
CA MET A 104 7.38 -12.59 -3.71
C MET A 104 6.53 -11.66 -2.83
N LEU A 105 6.23 -12.07 -1.60
CA LEU A 105 5.24 -11.38 -0.75
C LEU A 105 5.79 -10.09 -0.12
N TRP A 106 7.09 -10.01 0.12
CA TRP A 106 7.71 -8.84 0.73
C TRP A 106 7.60 -7.57 -0.15
N PRO A 107 8.00 -7.59 -1.44
CA PRO A 107 7.75 -6.44 -2.31
C PRO A 107 6.26 -6.12 -2.48
N LEU A 108 5.39 -7.14 -2.48
CA LEU A 108 3.95 -6.97 -2.60
C LEU A 108 3.36 -6.23 -1.39
N LEU A 109 3.81 -6.56 -0.18
CA LEU A 109 3.46 -5.84 1.04
C LEU A 109 3.84 -4.36 0.95
N LEU A 110 5.08 -4.06 0.54
CA LEU A 110 5.55 -2.69 0.37
C LEU A 110 4.76 -1.95 -0.72
N ALA A 111 4.42 -2.62 -1.81
CA ALA A 111 3.60 -2.04 -2.88
C ALA A 111 2.19 -1.70 -2.38
N GLY A 112 1.55 -2.59 -1.61
CA GLY A 112 0.25 -2.33 -1.00
C GLY A 112 0.27 -1.14 -0.04
N LEU A 113 1.27 -1.08 0.85
CA LEU A 113 1.44 0.07 1.76
C LEU A 113 1.70 1.37 1.00
N ALA A 114 2.59 1.37 0.01
CA ALA A 114 2.90 2.56 -0.78
C ALA A 114 1.70 3.01 -1.62
N LEU A 115 0.89 2.07 -2.14
CA LEU A 115 -0.35 2.38 -2.85
C LEU A 115 -1.36 3.04 -1.91
N ALA A 116 -1.60 2.48 -0.72
CA ALA A 116 -2.51 3.05 0.27
C ALA A 116 -2.08 4.46 0.70
N LEU A 117 -0.78 4.66 0.94
CA LEU A 117 -0.23 5.96 1.34
C LEU A 117 -0.25 7.01 0.23
N GLY A 118 -0.07 6.59 -1.02
CA GLY A 118 -0.04 7.49 -2.18
C GLY A 118 -1.40 7.70 -2.85
N ALA A 119 -2.45 7.00 -2.42
CA ALA A 119 -3.78 7.12 -3.00
C ALA A 119 -4.38 8.52 -2.74
N ALA A 120 -4.96 9.11 -3.76
CA ALA A 120 -5.73 10.35 -3.69
C ALA A 120 -7.25 10.11 -3.72
N ASP A 121 -7.66 8.85 -3.79
CA ASP A 121 -9.05 8.41 -3.79
C ASP A 121 -9.27 7.23 -2.84
N ALA A 122 -10.53 7.04 -2.47
CA ALA A 122 -10.95 6.00 -1.55
C ALA A 122 -10.79 4.58 -2.11
N PHE A 123 -10.90 4.41 -3.45
CA PHE A 123 -10.69 3.12 -4.09
C PHE A 123 -9.21 2.69 -4.01
N GLY A 124 -8.29 3.60 -4.31
CA GLY A 124 -6.84 3.36 -4.21
C GLY A 124 -6.40 3.02 -2.78
N LEU A 125 -6.94 3.76 -1.79
CA LEU A 125 -6.70 3.49 -0.38
C LEU A 125 -7.17 2.08 0.00
N LEU A 126 -8.40 1.71 -0.35
CA LEU A 126 -8.98 0.41 -0.04
C LEU A 126 -8.19 -0.73 -0.70
N LEU A 127 -7.85 -0.56 -1.98
CA LEU A 127 -7.07 -1.54 -2.74
C LEU A 127 -5.68 -1.75 -2.12
N GLY A 128 -4.97 -0.66 -1.83
CA GLY A 128 -3.64 -0.69 -1.20
C GLY A 128 -3.66 -1.33 0.18
N PHE A 129 -4.65 -0.95 1.01
CA PHE A 129 -4.83 -1.53 2.34
C PHE A 129 -5.13 -3.03 2.28
N ALA A 130 -6.06 -3.46 1.42
CA ALA A 130 -6.40 -4.87 1.25
C ALA A 130 -5.19 -5.68 0.76
N LEU A 131 -4.45 -5.16 -0.23
CA LEU A 131 -3.26 -5.80 -0.75
C LEU A 131 -2.18 -5.95 0.34
N ALA A 132 -1.91 -4.90 1.11
CA ALA A 132 -0.94 -4.93 2.20
C ALA A 132 -1.35 -5.93 3.30
N ALA A 133 -2.62 -5.89 3.72
CA ALA A 133 -3.13 -6.76 4.78
C ALA A 133 -3.07 -8.24 4.39
N LEU A 134 -3.48 -8.58 3.17
CA LEU A 134 -3.40 -9.96 2.66
C LEU A 134 -1.96 -10.42 2.45
N ALA A 135 -1.09 -9.54 1.93
CA ALA A 135 0.33 -9.85 1.77
C ALA A 135 1.02 -10.08 3.12
N ALA A 136 0.71 -9.29 4.15
CA ALA A 136 1.21 -9.47 5.51
C ALA A 136 0.79 -10.82 6.09
N HIS A 137 -0.51 -11.17 6.01
CA HIS A 137 -1.02 -12.46 6.46
C HIS A 137 -0.33 -13.63 5.72
N ALA A 138 -0.21 -13.52 4.40
CA ALA A 138 0.44 -14.55 3.59
C ALA A 138 1.94 -14.69 3.91
N LEU A 139 2.62 -13.57 4.20
CA LEU A 139 4.04 -13.54 4.59
C LEU A 139 4.26 -14.26 5.93
N LEU A 140 3.46 -13.96 6.95
CA LEU A 140 3.50 -14.64 8.24
C LEU A 140 3.24 -16.16 8.10
N SER A 141 2.30 -16.53 7.22
CA SER A 141 2.02 -17.92 6.90
C SER A 141 3.22 -18.60 6.20
N ALA A 142 3.90 -17.90 5.31
CA ALA A 142 5.07 -18.41 4.59
C ALA A 142 6.29 -18.61 5.52
N GLU A 143 6.42 -17.80 6.57
CA GLU A 143 7.47 -17.90 7.58
C GLU A 143 7.19 -18.97 8.66
N GLY A 144 6.07 -19.66 8.57
CA GLY A 144 5.69 -20.69 9.54
C GLY A 144 5.26 -20.14 10.91
N ALA A 145 4.96 -18.84 11.01
CA ALA A 145 4.51 -18.22 12.25
C ALA A 145 3.27 -18.91 12.84
N TRP A 146 2.46 -19.53 11.98
CA TRP A 146 1.20 -20.19 12.34
C TRP A 146 1.31 -21.69 12.60
N THR A 147 2.49 -22.29 12.47
CA THR A 147 2.68 -23.75 12.66
C THR A 147 2.34 -24.18 14.07
N ALA A 148 2.64 -23.33 15.06
CA ALA A 148 2.38 -23.62 16.48
C ALA A 148 0.91 -23.46 16.88
N SER A 149 0.15 -22.64 16.14
CA SER A 149 -1.25 -22.38 16.46
C SER A 149 -2.09 -22.02 15.22
N PRO A 150 -2.71 -23.02 14.58
CA PRO A 150 -3.63 -22.79 13.45
C PRO A 150 -4.87 -21.95 13.82
N ALA A 151 -5.23 -21.89 15.09
CA ALA A 151 -6.33 -21.06 15.58
C ALA A 151 -5.98 -19.57 15.48
N LEU A 152 -4.74 -19.18 15.81
CA LEU A 152 -4.25 -17.81 15.65
C LEU A 152 -4.20 -17.38 14.19
N ALA A 153 -3.78 -18.26 13.28
CA ALA A 153 -3.80 -17.97 11.84
C ALA A 153 -5.20 -17.64 11.34
N ARG A 154 -6.20 -18.41 11.77
CA ARG A 154 -7.61 -18.16 11.42
C ARG A 154 -8.13 -16.86 12.03
N ALA A 155 -7.80 -16.59 13.31
CA ALA A 155 -8.18 -15.35 13.97
C ALA A 155 -7.56 -14.11 13.28
N ASP A 156 -6.28 -14.17 12.90
CA ASP A 156 -5.61 -13.12 12.16
C ASP A 156 -6.24 -12.88 10.77
N LEU A 157 -6.53 -13.94 10.02
CA LEU A 157 -7.23 -13.83 8.74
C LEU A 157 -8.63 -13.22 8.88
N LEU A 158 -9.39 -13.67 9.89
CA LEU A 158 -10.72 -13.11 10.16
C LEU A 158 -10.64 -11.64 10.55
N ALA A 159 -9.68 -11.26 11.40
CA ALA A 159 -9.46 -9.86 11.77
C ALA A 159 -9.06 -9.01 10.56
N THR A 160 -8.19 -9.53 9.69
CA THR A 160 -7.79 -8.89 8.44
C THR A 160 -8.99 -8.66 7.52
N LEU A 161 -9.79 -9.69 7.27
CA LEU A 161 -10.98 -9.60 6.42
C LEU A 161 -12.02 -8.64 7.01
N LEU A 162 -12.25 -8.70 8.34
CA LEU A 162 -13.16 -7.80 9.01
C LEU A 162 -12.70 -6.34 8.88
N SER A 163 -11.40 -6.07 9.06
CA SER A 163 -10.83 -4.73 8.92
C SER A 163 -10.99 -4.17 7.50
N VAL A 164 -10.69 -4.98 6.48
CA VAL A 164 -10.87 -4.59 5.07
C VAL A 164 -12.35 -4.33 4.77
N THR A 165 -13.25 -5.21 5.26
CA THR A 165 -14.69 -5.06 5.06
C THR A 165 -15.24 -3.83 5.76
N ALA A 166 -14.83 -3.58 7.02
CA ALA A 166 -15.24 -2.39 7.77
C ALA A 166 -14.77 -1.10 7.07
N LEU A 167 -13.52 -1.07 6.58
CA LEU A 167 -13.02 0.04 5.80
C LEU A 167 -13.81 0.24 4.50
N ALA A 168 -14.13 -0.86 3.78
CA ALA A 168 -14.94 -0.80 2.57
C ALA A 168 -16.35 -0.26 2.81
N VAL A 169 -17.00 -0.67 3.91
CA VAL A 169 -18.30 -0.14 4.32
C VAL A 169 -18.22 1.33 4.67
N ALA A 170 -17.23 1.74 5.47
CA ALA A 170 -17.03 3.13 5.83
C ALA A 170 -16.80 4.03 4.61
N VAL A 171 -15.92 3.60 3.69
CA VAL A 171 -15.68 4.29 2.42
C VAL A 171 -16.96 4.33 1.58
N GLY A 172 -17.68 3.22 1.46
CA GLY A 172 -18.95 3.14 0.70
C GLY A 172 -20.03 4.09 1.24
N LEU A 173 -20.15 4.21 2.57
CA LEU A 173 -21.08 5.16 3.21
C LEU A 173 -20.67 6.62 2.93
N LEU A 174 -19.39 6.95 3.11
CA LEU A 174 -18.87 8.31 2.86
C LEU A 174 -19.04 8.73 1.40
N THR A 175 -18.70 7.85 0.48
CA THR A 175 -18.82 8.14 -0.97
C THR A 175 -20.27 8.12 -1.45
N GLY A 176 -21.13 7.32 -0.84
CA GLY A 176 -22.57 7.32 -1.11
C GLY A 176 -23.23 8.63 -0.71
N LEU A 177 -22.73 9.32 0.32
CA LEU A 177 -23.22 10.62 0.77
C LEU A 177 -22.67 11.78 -0.07
N SER A 178 -21.40 11.72 -0.48
CA SER A 178 -20.74 12.81 -1.22
C SER A 178 -20.88 12.70 -2.74
N GLY A 179 -21.17 11.51 -3.27
CA GLY A 179 -21.18 11.25 -4.72
C GLY A 179 -19.81 11.25 -5.39
N ASP A 180 -18.73 11.43 -4.63
CA ASP A 180 -17.36 11.47 -5.12
C ASP A 180 -16.45 10.51 -4.31
N LEU A 181 -15.55 9.82 -5.00
CA LEU A 181 -14.57 8.93 -4.42
C LEU A 181 -13.24 9.62 -4.11
N SER A 182 -13.01 10.84 -4.64
CA SER A 182 -11.78 11.58 -4.38
C SER A 182 -11.78 12.18 -2.97
N PHE A 183 -10.62 12.17 -2.31
CA PHE A 183 -10.50 12.82 -1.00
C PHE A 183 -10.69 14.34 -1.07
N ALA A 184 -10.42 14.95 -2.21
CA ALA A 184 -10.69 16.35 -2.43
C ALA A 184 -12.21 16.65 -2.45
N GLY A 185 -12.99 15.83 -3.17
CA GLY A 185 -14.45 15.93 -3.20
C GLY A 185 -15.09 15.66 -1.85
N LEU A 186 -14.63 14.62 -1.13
CA LEU A 186 -15.09 14.31 0.23
C LEU A 186 -14.87 15.47 1.22
N ARG A 187 -13.75 16.19 1.08
CA ARG A 187 -13.48 17.39 1.92
C ARG A 187 -14.30 18.60 1.52
N ALA A 188 -14.61 18.74 0.22
CA ALA A 188 -15.37 19.89 -0.32
C ALA A 188 -16.88 19.78 -0.03
N ALA A 189 -17.41 18.58 0.10
CA ALA A 189 -18.82 18.30 0.39
C ALA A 189 -18.97 17.57 1.75
N PRO A 190 -18.73 18.24 2.88
CA PRO A 190 -18.92 17.63 4.19
C PRO A 190 -20.40 17.25 4.36
N PRO A 191 -20.71 16.13 5.00
CA PRO A 191 -22.08 15.71 5.26
C PRO A 191 -22.83 16.78 6.07
N GLU A 192 -24.04 17.13 5.66
CA GLU A 192 -24.90 18.03 6.42
C GLU A 192 -25.27 17.42 7.78
N GLY A 193 -25.54 18.27 8.80
CA GLY A 193 -25.64 17.86 10.20
C GLY A 193 -26.58 16.69 10.51
N GLY A 194 -27.62 16.43 9.70
CA GLY A 194 -28.50 15.27 9.81
C GLY A 194 -27.88 13.95 9.30
N GLN A 195 -26.96 14.04 8.36
CA GLN A 195 -26.25 12.89 7.77
C GLN A 195 -25.01 12.50 8.60
N ALA A 196 -24.39 13.47 9.28
CA ALA A 196 -23.27 13.24 10.17
C ALA A 196 -23.63 12.38 11.39
N ALA A 197 -24.90 12.33 11.79
CA ALA A 197 -25.38 11.49 12.89
C ALA A 197 -25.57 10.00 12.49
N ALA A 198 -25.49 9.67 11.22
CA ALA A 198 -25.68 8.32 10.67
C ALA A 198 -24.36 7.57 10.41
N ILE A 199 -23.21 8.23 10.59
CA ILE A 199 -21.85 7.70 10.46
C ILE A 199 -21.24 7.50 11.85
#